data_4807ea4386480546883c161e6d5abae7
#
_entry.id   4807ea4386480546883c161e6d5abae7
#
_cell.length_a   1.000
_cell.length_b   1.000
_cell.length_c   1.000
_cell.angle_alpha   90.00
_cell.angle_beta   90.00
_cell.angle_gamma   90.00
#
_symmetry.space_group_name_H-M   'P 1'
#
loop_
_entity.id
_entity.type
_entity.pdbx_description
1 polymer ?
#
loop_
_entity_poly.entity_id
_entity_poly.type
_entity_poly.pdbx_seq_one_letter_code
_entity_poly.pdbx_strand_id
1 'polypeptide(L)'
;GSEMCIRDSLNIARNLESSALRDEYFIARKLYPNVDFYSGIILQAMGFPTDMFTVLFALGRAPGWLSHWKEIATNGKRIHRPRQIYQGSTLRPYVALSDR
;
A
#
# COMPACT_ATOMS: atom_id res chain seq x y z
N GLY A 1 8.76 -11.02 25.13
CA GLY A 1 8.80 -9.56 25.11
C GLY A 1 8.32 -8.93 23.81
N SER A 2 8.81 -9.40 22.65
CA SER A 2 8.47 -8.80 21.34
C SER A 2 7.01 -9.04 20.92
N GLU A 3 6.44 -10.21 21.17
CA GLU A 3 5.05 -10.53 20.82
C GLU A 3 4.03 -9.66 21.57
N MET A 4 4.27 -9.37 22.85
CA MET A 4 3.41 -8.46 23.62
C MET A 4 3.45 -7.04 23.07
N CYS A 5 4.62 -6.53 22.72
CA CYS A 5 4.76 -5.21 22.11
C CYS A 5 4.04 -5.09 20.77
N ILE A 6 4.10 -6.13 19.93
CA ILE A 6 3.40 -6.18 18.64
C ILE A 6 1.89 -6.21 18.84
N ARG A 7 1.38 -7.00 19.79
CA ARG A 7 -0.05 -7.03 20.14
C ARG A 7 -0.55 -5.68 20.65
N ASP A 8 0.23 -5.03 21.51
CA ASP A 8 -0.11 -3.71 22.03
C ASP A 8 -0.16 -2.67 20.91
N SER A 9 0.82 -2.68 20.01
CA SER A 9 0.84 -1.81 18.84
C SER A 9 -0.35 -2.06 17.93
N LEU A 10 -0.72 -3.31 17.69
CA LEU A 10 -1.89 -3.67 16.90
C LEU A 10 -3.20 -3.21 17.55
N ASN A 11 -3.33 -3.36 18.86
CA ASN A 11 -4.51 -2.91 19.60
C ASN A 11 -4.64 -1.38 19.56
N ILE A 12 -3.54 -0.65 19.72
CA ILE A 12 -3.51 0.81 19.59
C ILE A 12 -3.93 1.23 18.18
N ALA A 13 -3.39 0.59 17.15
CA ALA A 13 -3.73 0.85 15.77
C ALA A 13 -5.23 0.60 15.48
N ARG A 14 -5.77 -0.51 15.96
CA ARG A 14 -7.20 -0.83 15.81
C ARG A 14 -8.11 0.18 16.51
N ASN A 15 -7.74 0.62 17.71
CA ASN A 15 -8.49 1.62 18.45
C ASN A 15 -8.44 2.98 17.74
N LEU A 16 -7.28 3.36 17.22
CA LEU A 16 -7.12 4.58 16.44
C LEU A 16 -7.95 4.53 15.15
N GLU A 17 -7.90 3.44 14.41
CA GLU A 17 -8.71 3.23 13.21
C GLU A 17 -10.21 3.34 13.53
N SER A 18 -10.67 2.66 14.56
CA SER A 18 -12.07 2.69 15.00
C SER A 18 -12.52 4.10 15.40
N SER A 19 -11.67 4.87 16.04
CA SER A 19 -11.94 6.26 16.41
C SER A 19 -11.98 7.17 15.18
N ALA A 20 -11.00 7.03 14.28
CA ALA A 20 -10.92 7.83 13.06
C ALA A 20 -12.10 7.57 12.11
N LEU A 21 -12.56 6.34 11.98
CA LEU A 21 -13.71 5.99 11.14
C LEU A 21 -15.05 6.52 11.67
N ARG A 22 -15.10 6.96 12.92
CA ARG A 22 -16.28 7.57 13.54
C ARG A 22 -16.18 9.09 13.70
N ASP A 23 -15.01 9.65 13.49
CA ASP A 23 -14.76 11.08 13.62
C ASP A 23 -15.27 11.83 12.39
N GLU A 24 -16.14 12.82 12.60
CA GLU A 24 -16.74 13.61 11.52
C GLU A 24 -15.71 14.35 10.68
N TYR A 25 -14.61 14.79 11.27
CA TYR A 25 -13.53 15.47 10.56
C TYR A 25 -12.91 14.58 9.48
N PHE A 26 -12.62 13.31 9.83
CA PHE A 26 -12.04 12.34 8.91
C PHE A 26 -13.05 11.89 7.86
N ILE A 27 -14.31 11.66 8.26
CA ILE A 27 -15.38 11.24 7.35
C ILE A 27 -15.65 12.33 6.30
N ALA A 28 -15.80 13.58 6.72
CA ALA A 28 -16.08 14.70 5.82
C ALA A 28 -14.97 14.91 4.78
N ARG A 29 -13.73 14.59 5.11
CA ARG A 29 -12.56 14.70 4.22
C ARG A 29 -12.20 13.41 3.52
N LYS A 30 -12.96 12.34 3.72
CA LYS A 30 -12.72 11.00 3.15
C LYS A 30 -11.31 10.47 3.49
N LEU A 31 -10.86 10.70 4.71
CA LEU A 31 -9.57 10.26 5.20
C LEU A 31 -9.73 8.86 5.83
N TYR A 32 -9.23 7.87 5.14
CA TYR A 32 -9.27 6.47 5.57
C TYR A 32 -7.86 5.90 5.71
N PRO A 33 -7.66 4.88 6.58
CA PRO A 33 -6.39 4.18 6.64
C PRO A 33 -6.01 3.60 5.28
N ASN A 34 -4.75 3.71 4.92
CA ASN A 34 -4.20 3.13 3.70
C ASN A 34 -3.35 1.88 4.02
N VAL A 35 -2.71 1.31 3.00
CA VAL A 35 -1.86 0.13 3.15
C VAL A 35 -0.72 0.33 4.15
N ASP A 36 -0.20 1.55 4.28
CA ASP A 36 0.93 1.85 5.17
C ASP A 36 0.56 1.83 6.64
N PHE A 37 -0.73 1.93 6.96
CA PHE A 37 -1.20 1.98 8.35
C PHE A 37 -0.88 0.70 9.12
N TYR A 38 -1.03 -0.47 8.50
CA TYR A 38 -0.75 -1.77 9.12
C TYR A 38 0.54 -2.41 8.65
N SER A 39 1.09 -2.02 7.51
CA SER A 39 2.27 -2.66 6.93
C SER A 39 3.49 -2.63 7.85
N GLY A 40 3.71 -1.54 8.57
CA GLY A 40 4.78 -1.43 9.54
C GLY A 40 4.68 -2.47 10.68
N ILE A 41 3.48 -2.68 11.20
CA ILE A 41 3.23 -3.67 12.25
C ILE A 41 3.47 -5.09 11.73
N ILE A 42 3.03 -5.36 10.49
CA ILE A 42 3.24 -6.67 9.83
C ILE A 42 4.73 -6.92 9.62
N LEU A 43 5.48 -5.96 9.10
CA LEU A 43 6.92 -6.10 8.89
C LEU A 43 7.68 -6.28 10.19
N GLN A 44 7.28 -5.58 11.24
CA GLN A 44 7.84 -5.75 12.57
C GLN A 44 7.55 -7.15 13.13
N ALA A 45 6.34 -7.68 12.94
CA ALA A 45 5.97 -9.02 13.31
C ALA A 45 6.78 -10.09 12.54
N MET A 46 7.19 -9.80 11.32
CA MET A 46 8.09 -10.65 10.52
C MET A 46 9.55 -10.56 10.95
N GLY A 47 9.89 -9.69 11.90
CA GLY A 47 11.25 -9.55 12.43
C GLY A 47 12.10 -8.49 11.74
N PHE A 48 11.54 -7.67 10.85
CA PHE A 48 12.28 -6.59 10.23
C PHE A 48 12.41 -5.37 11.15
N PRO A 49 13.60 -4.78 11.28
CA PRO A 49 13.78 -3.54 12.04
C PRO A 49 13.10 -2.36 11.32
N THR A 50 12.65 -1.36 12.09
CA THR A 50 11.87 -0.24 11.59
C THR A 50 12.62 0.63 10.57
N ASP A 51 13.94 0.72 10.67
CA ASP A 51 14.79 1.45 9.72
C ASP A 51 14.91 0.79 8.35
N MET A 52 14.47 -0.48 8.23
CA MET A 52 14.42 -1.23 6.97
C MET A 52 13.11 -1.07 6.20
N PHE A 53 12.08 -0.46 6.76
CA PHE A 53 10.75 -0.43 6.15
C PHE A 53 10.73 0.27 4.78
N THR A 54 11.40 1.40 4.65
CA THR A 54 11.51 2.12 3.38
C THR A 54 12.27 1.30 2.33
N VAL A 55 13.31 0.60 2.74
CA VAL A 55 14.08 -0.29 1.85
C VAL A 55 13.22 -1.45 1.34
N LEU A 56 12.43 -2.06 2.23
CA LEU A 56 11.50 -3.14 1.87
C LEU A 56 10.41 -2.64 0.92
N PHE A 57 9.90 -1.44 1.14
CA PHE A 57 8.94 -0.81 0.24
C PHE A 57 9.56 -0.59 -1.15
N ALA A 58 10.77 -0.08 -1.23
CA ALA A 58 11.48 0.12 -2.49
C ALA A 58 11.74 -1.21 -3.21
N LEU A 59 12.10 -2.26 -2.48
CA LEU A 59 12.27 -3.60 -3.03
C LEU A 59 10.96 -4.11 -3.66
N GLY A 60 9.84 -3.96 -2.97
CA GLY A 60 8.54 -4.34 -3.48
C GLY A 60 8.07 -3.50 -4.67
N ARG A 61 8.52 -2.25 -4.76
CA ARG A 61 8.18 -1.34 -5.86
C ARG A 61 9.06 -1.52 -7.09
N ALA A 62 10.24 -2.12 -6.96
CA ALA A 62 11.19 -2.27 -8.06
C ALA A 62 10.59 -2.93 -9.33
N PRO A 63 9.76 -4.00 -9.25
CA PRO A 63 9.10 -4.55 -10.43
C PRO A 63 8.19 -3.54 -11.14
N GLY A 64 7.48 -2.68 -10.39
CA GLY A 64 6.66 -1.62 -10.94
C GLY A 64 7.48 -0.57 -11.69
N TRP A 65 8.60 -0.13 -11.14
CA TRP A 65 9.52 0.80 -11.81
C TRP A 65 10.11 0.20 -13.08
N LEU A 66 10.49 -1.08 -13.05
CA LEU A 66 11.00 -1.78 -14.22
C LEU A 66 9.93 -1.92 -15.31
N SER A 67 8.67 -2.17 -14.94
CA SER A 67 7.54 -2.21 -15.87
C SER A 67 7.33 -0.87 -16.57
N HIS A 68 7.31 0.22 -15.81
CA HIS A 68 7.18 1.56 -16.36
C HIS A 68 8.35 1.94 -17.25
N TRP A 69 9.56 1.61 -16.83
CA TRP A 69 10.75 1.83 -17.64
C TRP A 69 10.68 1.07 -18.98
N LYS A 70 10.27 -0.19 -18.94
CA LYS A 70 10.09 -1.02 -20.13
C LYS A 70 9.08 -0.42 -21.10
N GLU A 71 7.93 0.04 -20.59
CA GLU A 71 6.92 0.71 -21.42
C GLU A 71 7.46 1.98 -22.09
N ILE A 72 8.16 2.82 -21.33
CA ILE A 72 8.76 4.04 -21.84
C ILE A 72 9.84 3.73 -22.89
N ALA A 73 10.67 2.73 -22.64
CA ALA A 73 11.73 2.34 -23.57
C ALA A 73 11.16 1.78 -24.88
N THR A 74 10.03 1.08 -24.82
CA THR A 74 9.37 0.46 -25.98
C THR A 74 8.57 1.48 -26.79
N ASN A 75 7.86 2.41 -26.12
CA ASN A 75 6.91 3.35 -26.74
C ASN A 75 7.50 4.73 -27.03
N GLY A 76 8.79 4.91 -26.89
CA GLY A 76 9.47 6.19 -27.08
C GLY A 76 9.67 6.93 -25.76
N LYS A 77 10.84 7.49 -25.59
CA LYS A 77 11.32 8.11 -24.36
C LYS A 77 10.72 9.51 -24.12
N ARG A 78 9.41 9.63 -24.05
CA ARG A 78 8.72 10.88 -23.74
C ARG A 78 8.33 10.94 -22.27
N ILE A 79 8.34 12.14 -21.71
CA ILE A 79 7.81 12.36 -20.36
C ILE A 79 6.30 12.09 -20.38
N HIS A 80 5.87 11.13 -19.58
CA HIS A 80 4.45 10.82 -19.41
C HIS A 80 3.83 11.82 -18.43
N ARG A 81 2.86 12.60 -18.90
CA ARG A 81 2.04 13.48 -18.06
C ARG A 81 0.67 12.83 -17.86
N PRO A 82 0.12 12.83 -16.63
CA PRO A 82 -1.18 12.20 -16.37
C PRO A 82 -2.33 13.04 -16.96
N ARG A 83 -2.53 12.95 -18.25
CA ARG A 83 -3.68 13.47 -18.98
C ARG A 83 -4.31 12.33 -19.78
N GLN A 84 -4.65 11.27 -19.06
CA GLN A 84 -5.15 10.04 -19.69
C GLN A 84 -6.64 9.88 -19.39
N ILE A 85 -7.34 9.34 -20.38
CA ILE A 85 -8.70 8.81 -20.19
C ILE A 85 -8.53 7.31 -19.94
N TYR A 86 -8.99 6.83 -18.80
CA TYR A 86 -8.93 5.42 -18.49
C TYR A 86 -9.83 4.63 -19.46
N GLN A 87 -9.24 3.69 -20.20
CA GLN A 87 -9.94 2.81 -21.16
C GLN A 87 -9.90 1.34 -20.74
N GLY A 88 -9.38 1.05 -19.56
CA GLY A 88 -9.33 -0.30 -19.02
C GLY A 88 -10.69 -0.78 -18.49
N SER A 89 -10.71 -2.00 -18.02
CA SER A 89 -11.90 -2.58 -17.40
C SER A 89 -12.31 -1.77 -16.16
N THR A 90 -13.60 -1.58 -15.98
CA THR A 90 -14.18 -1.03 -14.75
C THR A 90 -14.02 -2.05 -13.61
N LEU A 91 -14.89 -2.06 -12.62
CA LEU A 91 -14.84 -3.03 -11.55
C LEU A 91 -14.92 -4.47 -12.12
N ARG A 92 -13.97 -5.31 -11.74
CA ARG A 92 -13.96 -6.73 -12.09
C ARG A 92 -13.58 -7.57 -10.87
N PRO A 93 -14.13 -8.79 -10.72
CA PRO A 93 -13.76 -9.66 -9.62
C PRO A 93 -12.31 -10.14 -9.75
N TYR A 94 -11.70 -10.46 -8.62
CA TYR A 94 -10.40 -11.13 -8.60
C TYR A 94 -10.57 -12.57 -9.11
N VAL A 95 -9.71 -12.95 -10.05
CA VAL A 95 -9.62 -14.33 -10.53
C VAL A 95 -8.35 -14.96 -9.96
N ALA A 96 -8.49 -16.12 -9.33
CA ALA A 96 -7.36 -16.84 -8.76
C ALA A 96 -6.35 -17.23 -9.85
N LEU A 97 -5.08 -17.40 -9.48
CA LEU A 97 -4.02 -17.71 -10.43
C LEU A 97 -4.27 -19.04 -11.17
N SER A 98 -4.91 -20.01 -10.48
CA SER A 98 -5.30 -21.30 -11.06
C SER A 98 -6.36 -21.19 -12.15
N ASP A 99 -7.11 -20.09 -12.19
CA ASP A 99 -8.28 -19.92 -13.04
C ASP A 99 -8.06 -18.86 -14.15
N ARG A 100 -6.80 -18.43 -14.32
CA ARG A 100 -6.38 -17.46 -15.34
C ARG A 100 -5.90 -18.11 -16.62
#